data_072421ade46eecb771858894203ba93c
#
_entry.id   072421ade46eecb771858894203ba93c
#
_cell.length_a   1.000
_cell.length_b   1.000
_cell.length_c   1.000
_cell.angle_alpha   90.00
_cell.angle_beta   90.00
_cell.angle_gamma   90.00
#
_symmetry.space_group_name_H-M   'P 1'
#
loop_
_entity.id
_entity.type
_entity.pdbx_description
1 polymer ?
#
loop_
_entity_poly.entity_id
_entity_poly.type
_entity_poly.pdbx_seq_one_letter_code
_entity_poly.pdbx_strand_id
1 'polypeptide(L)'
;MKWTLLFALVLMPLFSTQAGSVQLTDKQALEIGKRIWANECAGTISGLTSWNKGEAFPSLGIAHFIWYPPGKRGPFEESWPGLAKYLAANGADVAPWMLGACPWETRAAFVGDLNGPRLTQLRNLLSKSIALQARYAAL
;
A
#
# COMPACT_ATOMS: atom_id res chain seq x y z
N MET A 1 58.97 -18.33 -39.11
CA MET A 1 58.60 -17.76 -37.79
C MET A 1 57.09 -17.61 -37.74
N LYS A 2 56.43 -18.41 -36.97
CA LYS A 2 54.97 -18.31 -36.76
C LYS A 2 54.75 -17.59 -35.43
N TRP A 3 54.19 -16.38 -35.49
CA TRP A 3 53.82 -15.57 -34.32
C TRP A 3 52.44 -15.99 -33.89
N THR A 4 52.33 -16.76 -32.84
CA THR A 4 51.02 -17.11 -32.18
C THR A 4 50.67 -15.98 -31.23
N LEU A 5 49.67 -15.17 -31.65
CA LEU A 5 49.07 -14.16 -30.75
C LEU A 5 48.12 -14.94 -29.79
N LEU A 6 48.52 -15.00 -28.52
CA LEU A 6 47.65 -15.45 -27.42
C LEU A 6 46.72 -14.28 -27.07
N PHE A 7 45.44 -14.40 -27.42
CA PHE A 7 44.38 -13.55 -26.89
C PHE A 7 44.09 -14.02 -25.47
N ALA A 8 44.54 -13.28 -24.48
CA ALA A 8 44.10 -13.47 -23.10
C ALA A 8 42.70 -12.88 -22.96
N LEU A 9 41.71 -13.79 -22.86
CA LEU A 9 40.32 -13.43 -22.55
C LEU A 9 40.26 -13.03 -21.07
N VAL A 10 40.25 -11.72 -20.80
CA VAL A 10 40.00 -11.23 -19.42
C VAL A 10 38.52 -11.38 -19.12
N LEU A 11 38.20 -12.43 -18.36
CA LEU A 11 36.89 -12.61 -17.75
C LEU A 11 36.75 -11.54 -16.65
N MET A 12 36.07 -10.43 -16.95
CA MET A 12 35.61 -9.51 -15.91
C MET A 12 34.47 -10.19 -15.11
N PRO A 13 34.56 -10.26 -13.79
CA PRO A 13 33.43 -10.72 -13.00
C PRO A 13 32.32 -9.68 -13.10
N LEU A 14 31.16 -10.10 -13.63
CA LEU A 14 29.93 -9.35 -13.55
C LEU A 14 29.52 -9.29 -12.08
N PHE A 15 29.85 -8.19 -11.41
CA PHE A 15 29.26 -7.90 -10.11
C PHE A 15 27.78 -7.61 -10.32
N SER A 16 26.95 -8.62 -10.09
CA SER A 16 25.51 -8.44 -9.93
C SER A 16 25.29 -7.66 -8.64
N THR A 17 25.05 -6.37 -8.74
CA THR A 17 24.53 -5.58 -7.63
C THR A 17 23.09 -6.03 -7.38
N GLN A 18 22.89 -6.98 -6.49
CA GLN A 18 21.57 -7.22 -5.93
C GLN A 18 21.17 -5.97 -5.16
N ALA A 19 20.17 -5.26 -5.66
CA ALA A 19 19.47 -4.26 -4.88
C ALA A 19 18.87 -5.00 -3.68
N GLY A 20 19.51 -4.89 -2.49
CA GLY A 20 18.98 -5.47 -1.27
C GLY A 20 17.63 -4.85 -0.96
N SER A 21 16.61 -5.67 -0.70
CA SER A 21 15.34 -5.19 -0.16
C SER A 21 15.61 -4.44 1.14
N VAL A 22 15.14 -3.19 1.23
CA VAL A 22 15.29 -2.39 2.44
C VAL A 22 14.44 -3.03 3.53
N GLN A 23 15.09 -3.65 4.53
CA GLN A 23 14.43 -4.21 5.68
C GLN A 23 14.28 -3.13 6.75
N LEU A 24 13.04 -2.69 7.00
CA LEU A 24 12.73 -1.73 8.04
C LEU A 24 12.55 -2.43 9.39
N THR A 25 13.16 -1.90 10.45
CA THR A 25 12.81 -2.29 11.83
C THR A 25 11.38 -1.81 12.14
N ASP A 26 10.76 -2.39 13.17
CA ASP A 26 9.41 -1.97 13.60
C ASP A 26 9.35 -0.48 13.94
N LYS A 27 10.38 0.03 14.62
CA LYS A 27 10.49 1.44 14.95
C LYS A 27 10.59 2.32 13.70
N GLN A 28 11.44 1.95 12.75
CA GLN A 28 11.59 2.70 11.49
C GLN A 28 10.30 2.69 10.67
N ALA A 29 9.64 1.54 10.56
CA ALA A 29 8.37 1.42 9.85
C ALA A 29 7.29 2.30 10.48
N LEU A 30 7.21 2.32 11.81
CA LEU A 30 6.24 3.17 12.52
C LEU A 30 6.55 4.66 12.34
N GLU A 31 7.80 5.08 12.44
CA GLU A 31 8.20 6.47 12.25
C GLU A 31 7.93 6.96 10.82
N ILE A 32 8.28 6.15 9.81
CA ILE A 32 8.01 6.45 8.41
C ILE A 32 6.50 6.51 8.18
N GLY A 33 5.75 5.54 8.69
CA GLY A 33 4.31 5.49 8.57
C GLY A 33 3.62 6.71 9.17
N LYS A 34 4.05 7.16 10.35
CA LYS A 34 3.53 8.38 10.98
C LYS A 34 3.80 9.64 10.16
N ARG A 35 4.97 9.74 9.52
CA ARG A 35 5.30 10.86 8.63
C ARG A 35 4.43 10.87 7.38
N ILE A 36 4.23 9.70 6.76
CA ILE A 36 3.33 9.57 5.62
C ILE A 36 1.91 9.96 6.03
N TRP A 37 1.43 9.44 7.14
CA TRP A 37 0.11 9.77 7.68
C TRP A 37 -0.06 11.27 7.91
N ALA A 38 0.92 11.92 8.53
CA ALA A 38 0.90 13.36 8.76
C ALA A 38 0.84 14.17 7.46
N ASN A 39 1.63 13.77 6.46
CA ASN A 39 1.74 14.48 5.18
C ASN A 39 0.53 14.23 4.26
N GLU A 40 0.07 12.99 4.16
CA GLU A 40 -0.96 12.57 3.19
C GLU A 40 -2.39 12.66 3.74
N CYS A 41 -2.56 12.51 5.06
CA CYS A 41 -3.86 12.43 5.72
C CYS A 41 -4.01 13.44 6.87
N ALA A 42 -3.16 14.46 6.94
CA ALA A 42 -3.11 15.45 8.02
C ALA A 42 -2.98 14.84 9.43
N GLY A 43 -2.52 13.60 9.55
CA GLY A 43 -2.36 12.88 10.82
C GLY A 43 -3.69 12.57 11.53
N THR A 44 -4.81 12.64 10.82
CA THR A 44 -6.15 12.40 11.39
C THR A 44 -6.65 11.00 11.09
N ILE A 45 -7.46 10.44 11.98
CA ILE A 45 -8.11 9.14 11.75
C ILE A 45 -9.13 9.26 10.61
N SER A 46 -9.87 10.35 10.53
CA SER A 46 -10.81 10.62 9.43
C SER A 46 -10.13 10.68 8.06
N GLY A 47 -8.90 11.16 8.00
CA GLY A 47 -8.09 11.21 6.78
C GLY A 47 -7.66 9.84 6.23
N LEU A 48 -7.79 8.78 7.04
CA LEU A 48 -7.48 7.41 6.61
C LEU A 48 -8.54 6.79 5.69
N THR A 49 -9.69 7.40 5.57
CA THR A 49 -10.78 6.95 4.69
C THR A 49 -11.37 8.17 3.98
N SER A 50 -11.14 8.29 2.70
CA SER A 50 -11.62 9.42 1.91
C SER A 50 -12.07 8.98 0.52
N TRP A 51 -12.98 9.76 -0.05
CA TRP A 51 -13.36 9.65 -1.46
C TRP A 51 -13.48 11.05 -2.01
N ASN A 52 -12.46 11.50 -2.73
CA ASN A 52 -12.40 12.86 -3.25
C ASN A 52 -13.42 13.07 -4.36
N LYS A 53 -13.98 14.28 -4.43
CA LYS A 53 -14.88 14.65 -5.52
C LYS A 53 -14.19 14.49 -6.87
N GLY A 54 -14.91 13.89 -7.83
CA GLY A 54 -14.37 13.61 -9.16
C GLY A 54 -13.57 12.33 -9.29
N GLU A 55 -13.23 11.64 -8.20
CA GLU A 55 -12.59 10.35 -8.25
C GLU A 55 -13.62 9.21 -8.28
N ALA A 56 -13.28 8.11 -8.96
CA ALA A 56 -14.15 6.95 -9.14
C ALA A 56 -13.95 5.88 -8.05
N PHE A 57 -13.20 6.19 -6.99
CA PHE A 57 -12.77 5.23 -5.97
C PHE A 57 -12.56 5.91 -4.60
N PRO A 58 -12.73 5.20 -3.50
CA PRO A 58 -12.22 5.62 -2.20
C PRO A 58 -10.71 5.40 -2.09
N SER A 59 -10.07 6.26 -1.30
CA SER A 59 -8.66 6.18 -0.92
C SER A 59 -8.56 5.83 0.56
N LEU A 60 -7.80 4.79 0.87
CA LEU A 60 -7.75 4.17 2.19
C LEU A 60 -6.32 4.11 2.72
N GLY A 61 -6.14 4.33 4.03
CA GLY A 61 -4.85 4.22 4.67
C GLY A 61 -3.91 5.40 4.42
N ILE A 62 -2.69 5.28 4.95
CA ILE A 62 -1.71 6.36 4.98
C ILE A 62 -1.18 6.77 3.61
N ALA A 63 -1.19 5.86 2.63
CA ALA A 63 -0.67 6.08 1.29
C ALA A 63 -1.77 6.07 0.22
N HIS A 64 -3.01 6.36 0.60
CA HIS A 64 -4.17 6.44 -0.30
C HIS A 64 -4.32 5.19 -1.18
N PHE A 65 -4.40 4.02 -0.57
CA PHE A 65 -4.63 2.76 -1.27
C PHE A 65 -6.01 2.77 -1.92
N ILE A 66 -6.06 2.41 -3.19
CA ILE A 66 -7.26 2.53 -4.03
C ILE A 66 -8.05 1.23 -4.02
N TRP A 67 -9.36 1.36 -3.84
CA TRP A 67 -10.32 0.26 -3.89
C TRP A 67 -11.46 0.60 -4.85
N TYR A 68 -11.43 0.05 -6.05
CA TYR A 68 -12.48 0.33 -7.01
C TYR A 68 -13.79 -0.36 -6.65
N PRO A 69 -14.94 0.33 -6.81
CA PRO A 69 -16.24 -0.32 -6.78
C PRO A 69 -16.33 -1.45 -7.81
N PRO A 70 -17.17 -2.48 -7.58
CA PRO A 70 -17.35 -3.58 -8.52
C PRO A 70 -17.66 -3.10 -9.94
N GLY A 71 -16.97 -3.67 -10.94
CA GLY A 71 -17.17 -3.33 -12.35
C GLY A 71 -16.59 -1.98 -12.79
N LYS A 72 -15.97 -1.24 -11.88
CA LYS A 72 -15.32 0.05 -12.21
C LYS A 72 -13.81 -0.11 -12.23
N ARG A 73 -13.19 0.59 -13.16
CA ARG A 73 -11.74 0.71 -13.29
C ARG A 73 -11.41 2.15 -13.68
N GLY A 74 -10.22 2.59 -13.33
CA GLY A 74 -9.68 3.89 -13.68
C GLY A 74 -8.21 3.79 -14.11
N PRO A 75 -7.54 4.92 -14.33
CA PRO A 75 -6.17 4.94 -14.83
C PRO A 75 -5.14 4.47 -13.77
N PHE A 76 -5.52 4.40 -12.51
CA PHE A 76 -4.65 3.99 -11.41
C PHE A 76 -4.81 2.51 -11.12
N GLU A 77 -3.70 1.88 -10.70
CA GLU A 77 -3.71 0.50 -10.23
C GLU A 77 -4.46 0.38 -8.90
N GLU A 78 -5.30 -0.64 -8.78
CA GLU A 78 -5.99 -0.96 -7.55
C GLU A 78 -5.01 -1.56 -6.53
N SER A 79 -4.87 -0.92 -5.37
CA SER A 79 -3.86 -1.28 -4.37
C SER A 79 -4.41 -1.78 -3.04
N TRP A 80 -5.68 -1.50 -2.72
CA TRP A 80 -6.29 -1.97 -1.47
C TRP A 80 -6.30 -3.49 -1.32
N PRO A 81 -6.71 -4.30 -2.32
CA PRO A 81 -6.78 -5.76 -2.16
C PRO A 81 -5.44 -6.38 -1.75
N GLY A 82 -4.34 -5.88 -2.32
CA GLY A 82 -2.99 -6.33 -1.96
C GLY A 82 -2.63 -5.96 -0.53
N LEU A 83 -2.90 -4.72 -0.12
CA LEU A 83 -2.68 -4.28 1.26
C LEU A 83 -3.52 -5.10 2.25
N ALA A 84 -4.79 -5.31 1.98
CA ALA A 84 -5.68 -6.05 2.88
C ALA A 84 -5.18 -7.48 3.13
N LYS A 85 -4.74 -8.16 2.10
CA LYS A 85 -4.11 -9.49 2.21
C LYS A 85 -2.81 -9.45 3.03
N TYR A 86 -1.98 -8.45 2.80
CA TYR A 86 -0.74 -8.26 3.54
C TYR A 86 -1.01 -8.00 5.02
N LEU A 87 -1.96 -7.14 5.34
CA LEU A 87 -2.36 -6.86 6.73
C LEU A 87 -2.87 -8.12 7.44
N ALA A 88 -3.74 -8.88 6.78
CA ALA A 88 -4.26 -10.14 7.33
C ALA A 88 -3.14 -11.16 7.57
N ALA A 89 -2.21 -11.31 6.63
CA ALA A 89 -1.07 -12.23 6.74
C ALA A 89 -0.08 -11.82 7.85
N ASN A 90 -0.07 -10.55 8.25
CA ASN A 90 0.79 -10.03 9.31
C ASN A 90 0.07 -9.78 10.64
N GLY A 91 -1.09 -10.42 10.84
CA GLY A 91 -1.78 -10.46 12.13
C GLY A 91 -2.67 -9.26 12.45
N ALA A 92 -2.91 -8.37 11.49
CA ALA A 92 -3.88 -7.29 11.68
C ALA A 92 -5.31 -7.84 11.65
N ASP A 93 -6.22 -7.18 12.36
CA ASP A 93 -7.61 -7.60 12.50
C ASP A 93 -8.44 -7.19 11.27
N VAL A 94 -8.22 -7.89 10.17
CA VAL A 94 -8.89 -7.66 8.89
C VAL A 94 -10.21 -8.42 8.87
N ALA A 95 -11.32 -7.69 8.79
CA ALA A 95 -12.63 -8.32 8.67
C ALA A 95 -12.80 -8.98 7.28
N PRO A 96 -13.57 -10.09 7.18
CA PRO A 96 -13.76 -10.79 5.90
C PRO A 96 -14.27 -9.90 4.75
N TRP A 97 -15.15 -8.95 5.04
CA TRP A 97 -15.68 -8.05 4.02
C TRP A 97 -14.62 -7.13 3.40
N MET A 98 -13.53 -6.84 4.12
CA MET A 98 -12.41 -6.02 3.63
C MET A 98 -11.56 -6.74 2.58
N LEU A 99 -11.67 -8.06 2.49
CA LEU A 99 -10.96 -8.91 1.52
C LEU A 99 -11.79 -9.19 0.26
N GLY A 100 -13.05 -8.77 0.25
CA GLY A 100 -13.98 -8.96 -0.85
C GLY A 100 -14.09 -7.75 -1.76
N ALA A 101 -15.26 -7.60 -2.38
CA ALA A 101 -15.57 -6.45 -3.22
C ALA A 101 -15.79 -5.18 -2.39
N CYS A 102 -15.46 -4.02 -2.95
CA CYS A 102 -15.73 -2.73 -2.33
C CYS A 102 -17.26 -2.58 -2.09
N PRO A 103 -17.70 -2.33 -0.84
CA PRO A 103 -19.12 -2.29 -0.53
C PRO A 103 -19.82 -1.00 -0.96
N TRP A 104 -19.07 0.04 -1.33
CA TRP A 104 -19.63 1.33 -1.74
C TRP A 104 -19.55 1.46 -3.26
N GLU A 105 -20.71 1.53 -3.91
CA GLU A 105 -20.79 1.65 -5.38
C GLU A 105 -20.58 3.07 -5.87
N THR A 106 -20.86 4.06 -5.02
CA THR A 106 -20.78 5.48 -5.33
C THR A 106 -20.13 6.27 -4.20
N ARG A 107 -19.62 7.46 -4.53
CA ARG A 107 -19.14 8.39 -3.51
C ARG A 107 -20.22 8.77 -2.50
N ALA A 108 -21.45 8.98 -2.96
CA ALA A 108 -22.58 9.31 -2.08
C ALA A 108 -22.84 8.20 -1.06
N ALA A 109 -22.79 6.92 -1.46
CA ALA A 109 -22.93 5.79 -0.56
C ALA A 109 -21.80 5.75 0.48
N PHE A 110 -20.57 6.01 0.08
CA PHE A 110 -19.41 6.09 0.97
C PHE A 110 -19.56 7.24 1.98
N VAL A 111 -19.87 8.43 1.51
CA VAL A 111 -20.06 9.63 2.36
C VAL A 111 -21.22 9.42 3.34
N GLY A 112 -22.30 8.79 2.90
CA GLY A 112 -23.43 8.44 3.76
C GLY A 112 -23.09 7.43 4.86
N ASP A 113 -22.00 6.67 4.70
CA ASP A 113 -21.55 5.63 5.64
C ASP A 113 -20.36 6.07 6.52
N LEU A 114 -19.93 7.33 6.42
CA LEU A 114 -18.74 7.82 7.16
C LEU A 114 -18.82 7.59 8.67
N ASN A 115 -20.00 7.66 9.26
CA ASN A 115 -20.22 7.38 10.68
C ASN A 115 -20.80 5.97 10.92
N GLY A 116 -20.88 5.17 9.86
CA GLY A 116 -21.41 3.80 9.93
C GLY A 116 -20.39 2.80 10.47
N PRO A 117 -20.85 1.57 10.80
CA PRO A 117 -20.00 0.56 11.41
C PRO A 117 -18.85 0.09 10.51
N ARG A 118 -19.06 0.00 9.21
CA ARG A 118 -18.00 -0.44 8.26
C ARG A 118 -16.83 0.53 8.20
N LEU A 119 -17.08 1.82 7.99
CA LEU A 119 -15.99 2.82 7.95
C LEU A 119 -15.37 3.04 9.32
N THR A 120 -16.11 2.91 10.40
CA THR A 120 -15.55 2.93 11.75
C THR A 120 -14.60 1.76 11.97
N GLN A 121 -14.99 0.55 11.56
CA GLN A 121 -14.15 -0.64 11.66
C GLN A 121 -12.89 -0.53 10.79
N LEU A 122 -13.04 -0.02 9.57
CA LEU A 122 -11.92 0.18 8.65
C LEU A 122 -10.92 1.20 9.18
N ARG A 123 -11.39 2.35 9.66
CA ARG A 123 -10.52 3.37 10.29
C ARG A 123 -9.78 2.82 11.50
N ASN A 124 -10.44 2.00 12.30
CA ASN A 124 -9.83 1.35 13.45
C ASN A 124 -8.69 0.40 13.04
N LEU A 125 -8.90 -0.43 12.02
CA LEU A 125 -7.86 -1.27 11.44
C LEU A 125 -6.69 -0.42 10.93
N LEU A 126 -6.97 0.60 10.14
CA LEU A 126 -5.95 1.45 9.52
C LEU A 126 -5.13 2.23 10.54
N SER A 127 -5.77 2.79 11.57
CA SER A 127 -5.07 3.53 12.63
C SER A 127 -4.16 2.64 13.47
N LYS A 128 -4.44 1.36 13.59
CA LYS A 128 -3.66 0.38 14.34
C LYS A 128 -2.57 -0.33 13.51
N SER A 129 -2.55 -0.14 12.20
CA SER A 129 -1.65 -0.85 11.28
C SER A 129 -0.71 0.07 10.51
N ILE A 130 -0.41 1.24 11.05
CA ILE A 130 0.42 2.27 10.38
C ILE A 130 1.79 1.71 9.95
N ALA A 131 2.47 0.98 10.81
CA ALA A 131 3.77 0.39 10.50
C ALA A 131 3.69 -0.66 9.38
N LEU A 132 2.67 -1.51 9.40
CA LEU A 132 2.44 -2.51 8.35
C LEU A 132 2.11 -1.86 7.00
N GLN A 133 1.33 -0.79 7.00
CA GLN A 133 1.04 -0.03 5.79
C GLN A 133 2.31 0.59 5.20
N ALA A 134 3.19 1.15 6.05
CA ALA A 134 4.48 1.69 5.60
C ALA A 134 5.38 0.61 5.00
N ARG A 135 5.44 -0.58 5.62
CA ARG A 135 6.20 -1.71 5.08
C ARG A 135 5.67 -2.17 3.73
N TYR A 136 4.35 -2.28 3.59
CA TYR A 136 3.73 -2.66 2.32
C TYR A 136 4.04 -1.64 1.22
N ALA A 137 3.96 -0.36 1.52
CA ALA A 137 4.28 0.71 0.57
C ALA A 137 5.75 0.72 0.13
N ALA A 138 6.65 0.12 0.92
CA ALA A 138 8.09 0.02 0.63
C ALA A 138 8.47 -1.25 -0.16
N LEU A 139 7.53 -2.17 -0.41
CA LEU A 139 7.76 -3.36 -1.21
C LEU A 139 7.79 -3.02 -2.72
#